data_ceb186d3b583e526a13e5cec38ed849f
#
_entry.id   ceb186d3b583e526a13e5cec38ed849f
#
_cell.length_a   1.000
_cell.length_b   1.000
_cell.length_c   1.000
_cell.angle_alpha   90.00
_cell.angle_beta   90.00
_cell.angle_gamma   90.00
#
_symmetry.space_group_name_H-M   'P 1'
#
loop_
_entity.id
_entity.type
_entity.pdbx_description
1 polymer ?
#
loop_
_entity_poly.entity_id
_entity_poly.type
_entity_poly.pdbx_seq_one_letter_code
_entity_poly.pdbx_strand_id
1 'polypeptide(L)'
;MKKSLIAVALLATIGSTNAATIYDKDGTTLDIFGNIEVGYRNANAAKYDKVSSYNSSDSTIMNTAKIGISGRSQINENLYAIGMAQWDVASGDSFDDLKARHQFIGIDAQNYGTLLFGRGDNAFYTVAGVSDIFHDLDFEVSDYYLTGDQNPGLIMYTLSSLGWDLRASFGSAKSNINNTPLNYKYQFAFSGSTRLKSDITISYALAYYKFSYEGDVRDQVAYFAKKMQNMYHLNDNDILAFANANRPEHKIDKGIAISYGTYGDGLYAALNFVSTRYEHYSHHLYSYEAVIDYAFENGLGLTAGYGCKRFHHTNILGDLNLGVRYGVNANFNLFAEAQIDVNSNPEIYYSHEEITDRALAENKILCGAEFLF
;
A
#
# COMPACT_ATOMS: atom_id res chain seq x y z
N MET A 1 10.33 -25.56 19.02
CA MET A 1 10.23 -25.67 17.54
C MET A 1 9.40 -24.47 17.06
N LYS A 2 10.04 -23.36 16.71
CA LYS A 2 9.36 -22.19 16.12
C LYS A 2 9.25 -22.47 14.62
N LYS A 3 8.08 -22.93 14.20
CA LYS A 3 7.76 -23.16 12.79
C LYS A 3 7.78 -21.81 12.08
N SER A 4 8.33 -21.77 10.86
CA SER A 4 8.50 -20.56 10.07
C SER A 4 7.18 -19.79 9.91
N LEU A 5 7.08 -18.70 10.64
CA LEU A 5 5.91 -17.79 10.65
C LEU A 5 5.81 -16.91 9.39
N ILE A 6 6.70 -17.04 8.42
CA ILE A 6 6.87 -16.02 7.36
C ILE A 6 6.08 -16.29 6.11
N ALA A 7 5.91 -17.54 5.68
CA ALA A 7 4.90 -17.83 4.66
C ALA A 7 3.49 -17.49 5.19
N VAL A 8 3.30 -17.64 6.49
CA VAL A 8 2.13 -17.23 7.25
C VAL A 8 2.06 -15.70 7.39
N ALA A 9 3.18 -14.95 7.48
CA ALA A 9 3.13 -13.50 7.60
C ALA A 9 2.79 -12.77 6.28
N LEU A 10 3.20 -13.29 5.12
CA LEU A 10 2.68 -12.81 3.82
C LEU A 10 1.20 -13.16 3.63
N LEU A 11 0.76 -14.29 4.16
CA LEU A 11 -0.65 -14.67 4.21
C LEU A 11 -1.40 -13.99 5.36
N ALA A 12 -0.74 -13.68 6.49
CA ALA A 12 -1.36 -13.08 7.66
C ALA A 12 -1.54 -11.55 7.58
N THR A 13 -0.76 -10.85 6.76
CA THR A 13 -1.03 -9.43 6.45
C THR A 13 -2.18 -9.26 5.47
N ILE A 14 -2.64 -10.35 4.85
CA ILE A 14 -3.70 -10.36 3.84
C ILE A 14 -4.87 -11.23 4.29
N GLY A 15 -4.66 -12.21 5.16
CA GLY A 15 -5.72 -13.06 5.71
C GLY A 15 -6.14 -12.54 7.08
N SER A 16 -7.39 -12.15 7.22
CA SER A 16 -7.98 -11.91 8.54
C SER A 16 -7.73 -13.14 9.43
N THR A 17 -7.48 -12.93 10.71
CA THR A 17 -7.42 -14.00 11.72
C THR A 17 -8.71 -14.84 11.76
N ASN A 18 -9.71 -14.46 10.99
CA ASN A 18 -11.07 -15.02 10.92
C ASN A 18 -11.35 -15.83 9.63
N ALA A 19 -10.30 -16.18 8.85
CA ALA A 19 -10.48 -17.03 7.67
C ALA A 19 -11.16 -18.35 8.02
N ALA A 20 -12.20 -18.72 7.27
CA ALA A 20 -12.91 -19.98 7.42
C ALA A 20 -12.25 -21.06 6.56
N THR A 21 -11.70 -22.10 7.20
CA THR A 21 -11.22 -23.29 6.48
C THR A 21 -12.41 -24.10 5.98
N ILE A 22 -12.55 -24.16 4.66
CA ILE A 22 -13.64 -24.89 4.00
C ILE A 22 -13.24 -26.28 3.52
N TYR A 23 -11.94 -26.55 3.46
CA TYR A 23 -11.38 -27.84 3.13
C TYR A 23 -10.08 -28.07 3.88
N ASP A 24 -9.93 -29.21 4.52
CA ASP A 24 -8.70 -29.66 5.19
C ASP A 24 -8.62 -31.18 5.12
N LYS A 25 -7.88 -31.69 4.15
CA LYS A 25 -7.68 -33.12 3.96
C LYS A 25 -6.40 -33.41 3.19
N ASP A 26 -5.74 -34.51 3.55
CA ASP A 26 -4.58 -35.07 2.85
C ASP A 26 -3.44 -34.03 2.64
N GLY A 27 -3.20 -33.18 3.65
CA GLY A 27 -2.17 -32.13 3.60
C GLY A 27 -2.52 -30.95 2.69
N THR A 28 -3.78 -30.83 2.28
CA THR A 28 -4.30 -29.71 1.50
C THR A 28 -5.33 -28.94 2.32
N THR A 29 -5.17 -27.62 2.41
CA THR A 29 -6.13 -26.69 3.01
C THR A 29 -6.64 -25.70 1.99
N LEU A 30 -7.89 -25.26 2.16
CA LEU A 30 -8.49 -24.15 1.41
C LEU A 30 -9.30 -23.29 2.38
N ASP A 31 -8.99 -22.00 2.38
CA ASP A 31 -9.60 -21.02 3.27
C ASP A 31 -10.33 -19.96 2.44
N ILE A 32 -11.44 -19.46 2.97
CA ILE A 32 -12.14 -18.25 2.50
C ILE A 32 -12.00 -17.18 3.58
N PHE A 33 -11.74 -15.96 3.16
CA PHE A 33 -11.62 -14.80 4.04
C PHE A 33 -12.14 -13.55 3.36
N GLY A 34 -12.46 -12.55 4.16
CA GLY A 34 -12.88 -11.26 3.63
C GLY A 34 -13.45 -10.34 4.69
N ASN A 35 -13.91 -9.18 4.22
CA ASN A 35 -14.63 -8.23 5.05
C ASN A 35 -15.77 -7.56 4.28
N ILE A 36 -16.76 -7.10 5.02
CA ILE A 36 -17.82 -6.20 4.56
C ILE A 36 -17.76 -4.99 5.48
N GLU A 37 -17.69 -3.82 4.89
CA GLU A 37 -17.62 -2.55 5.60
C GLU A 37 -18.75 -1.65 5.18
N VAL A 38 -19.36 -0.96 6.14
CA VAL A 38 -20.32 0.10 5.92
C VAL A 38 -19.93 1.28 6.80
N GLY A 39 -19.82 2.46 6.21
CA GLY A 39 -19.38 3.64 6.94
C GLY A 39 -19.99 4.93 6.41
N TYR A 40 -19.84 5.96 7.21
CA TYR A 40 -20.08 7.34 6.83
C TYR A 40 -18.74 8.01 6.56
N ARG A 41 -18.64 8.67 5.41
CA ARG A 41 -17.51 9.52 5.04
C ARG A 41 -18.03 10.91 4.69
N ASN A 42 -17.30 11.96 5.05
CA ASN A 42 -17.71 13.31 4.66
C ASN A 42 -17.72 13.46 3.13
N ALA A 43 -18.62 14.27 2.60
CA ALA A 43 -18.93 14.34 1.16
C ALA A 43 -17.70 14.57 0.27
N ASN A 44 -16.74 15.35 0.72
CA ASN A 44 -15.52 15.61 -0.05
C ASN A 44 -14.68 14.35 -0.21
N ALA A 45 -14.46 13.59 0.85
CA ALA A 45 -13.71 12.35 0.81
C ALA A 45 -14.41 11.26 -0.03
N ALA A 46 -15.75 11.21 -0.02
CA ALA A 46 -16.52 10.26 -0.83
C ALA A 46 -16.39 10.49 -2.35
N LYS A 47 -16.13 11.73 -2.77
CA LYS A 47 -15.96 12.10 -4.19
C LYS A 47 -14.72 11.48 -4.84
N TYR A 48 -13.70 11.13 -4.06
CA TYR A 48 -12.34 10.89 -4.53
C TYR A 48 -11.88 9.46 -4.40
N ASP A 49 -12.72 8.60 -3.84
CA ASP A 49 -12.42 7.19 -3.77
C ASP A 49 -12.66 6.53 -5.15
N LYS A 50 -11.70 6.68 -6.07
CA LYS A 50 -11.73 6.03 -7.39
C LYS A 50 -11.58 4.52 -7.33
N VAL A 51 -11.29 3.97 -6.16
CA VAL A 51 -11.17 2.52 -5.94
C VAL A 51 -12.54 1.90 -5.72
N SER A 52 -13.39 2.59 -5.01
CA SER A 52 -14.81 2.30 -4.94
C SER A 52 -15.50 3.17 -5.98
N SER A 53 -16.27 2.59 -6.87
CA SER A 53 -17.06 3.27 -7.91
C SER A 53 -18.17 4.19 -7.32
N TYR A 54 -17.82 4.98 -6.32
CA TYR A 54 -18.72 5.98 -5.73
C TYR A 54 -18.83 7.19 -6.63
N ASN A 55 -19.74 7.11 -7.54
CA ASN A 55 -20.26 8.26 -8.28
C ASN A 55 -21.36 9.00 -7.49
N SER A 56 -21.27 9.11 -6.18
CA SER A 56 -22.30 9.86 -5.49
C SER A 56 -21.74 11.18 -5.00
N SER A 57 -22.06 12.21 -5.73
CA SER A 57 -21.99 13.61 -5.26
C SER A 57 -22.82 13.84 -3.98
N ASP A 58 -23.69 12.91 -3.60
CA ASP A 58 -24.70 13.10 -2.56
C ASP A 58 -24.72 11.99 -1.49
N SER A 59 -23.96 10.92 -1.63
CA SER A 59 -23.97 9.84 -0.63
C SER A 59 -22.85 10.03 0.39
N THR A 60 -23.24 10.19 1.63
CA THR A 60 -22.34 10.20 2.79
C THR A 60 -22.14 8.82 3.40
N ILE A 61 -22.94 7.83 2.96
CA ILE A 61 -22.82 6.43 3.38
C ILE A 61 -22.15 5.64 2.27
N MET A 62 -21.09 4.93 2.61
CA MET A 62 -20.36 4.05 1.73
C MET A 62 -20.43 2.60 2.21
N ASN A 63 -20.29 1.68 1.31
CA ASN A 63 -20.08 0.28 1.62
C ASN A 63 -19.00 -0.30 0.72
N THR A 64 -18.13 -1.11 1.27
CA THR A 64 -17.11 -1.86 0.54
C THR A 64 -17.10 -3.31 0.97
N ALA A 65 -16.53 -4.17 0.14
CA ALA A 65 -16.29 -5.55 0.52
C ALA A 65 -15.01 -6.06 -0.12
N LYS A 66 -14.31 -6.94 0.57
CA LYS A 66 -13.18 -7.69 0.04
C LYS A 66 -13.47 -9.17 0.23
N ILE A 67 -13.15 -9.97 -0.77
CA ILE A 67 -13.23 -11.43 -0.67
C ILE A 67 -11.92 -12.03 -1.14
N GLY A 68 -11.49 -13.09 -0.47
CA GLY A 68 -10.29 -13.82 -0.85
C GLY A 68 -10.42 -15.31 -0.60
N ILE A 69 -9.60 -16.05 -1.34
CA ILE A 69 -9.38 -17.48 -1.15
C ILE A 69 -7.88 -17.71 -1.02
N SER A 70 -7.50 -18.63 -0.14
CA SER A 70 -6.12 -19.08 -0.05
C SER A 70 -6.06 -20.58 0.08
N GLY A 71 -5.00 -21.20 -0.43
CA GLY A 71 -4.82 -22.63 -0.36
C GLY A 71 -3.37 -23.01 -0.18
N ARG A 72 -3.16 -24.13 0.50
CA ARG A 72 -1.86 -24.76 0.71
C ARG A 72 -1.99 -26.26 0.49
N SER A 73 -1.08 -26.84 -0.29
CA SER A 73 -1.06 -28.30 -0.54
C SER A 73 0.35 -28.83 -0.36
N GLN A 74 0.50 -29.88 0.42
CA GLN A 74 1.78 -30.52 0.66
C GLN A 74 2.21 -31.32 -0.56
N ILE A 75 3.42 -30.99 -1.10
CA ILE A 75 4.04 -31.74 -2.20
C ILE A 75 4.92 -32.86 -1.61
N ASN A 76 5.69 -32.54 -0.58
CA ASN A 76 6.49 -33.47 0.20
C ASN A 76 6.78 -32.87 1.59
N GLU A 77 7.62 -33.52 2.39
CA GLU A 77 7.90 -33.11 3.78
C GLU A 77 8.40 -31.65 3.92
N ASN A 78 9.06 -31.11 2.90
CA ASN A 78 9.71 -29.79 2.92
C ASN A 78 9.17 -28.79 1.90
N LEU A 79 8.23 -29.21 1.03
CA LEU A 79 7.70 -28.38 -0.05
C LEU A 79 6.17 -28.33 -0.01
N TYR A 80 5.63 -27.12 -0.16
CA TYR A 80 4.21 -26.87 -0.27
C TYR A 80 3.92 -26.01 -1.50
N ALA A 81 2.93 -26.37 -2.28
CA ALA A 81 2.30 -25.46 -3.21
C ALA A 81 1.39 -24.51 -2.42
N ILE A 82 1.44 -23.24 -2.73
CA ILE A 82 0.59 -22.21 -2.12
C ILE A 82 -0.05 -21.35 -3.19
N GLY A 83 -1.24 -20.85 -2.92
CA GLY A 83 -1.94 -19.92 -3.79
C GLY A 83 -2.89 -19.03 -3.03
N MET A 84 -3.09 -17.82 -3.52
CA MET A 84 -4.04 -16.87 -2.97
C MET A 84 -4.61 -15.99 -4.07
N ALA A 85 -5.88 -15.63 -3.93
CA ALA A 85 -6.50 -14.59 -4.73
C ALA A 85 -7.43 -13.75 -3.85
N GLN A 86 -7.33 -12.43 -3.97
CA GLN A 86 -8.15 -11.46 -3.25
C GLN A 86 -8.64 -10.39 -4.22
N TRP A 87 -9.88 -10.00 -4.06
CA TRP A 87 -10.53 -8.96 -4.85
C TRP A 87 -11.23 -7.95 -3.96
N ASP A 88 -11.22 -6.67 -4.38
CA ASP A 88 -12.23 -5.72 -3.98
C ASP A 88 -13.51 -6.03 -4.75
N VAL A 89 -14.62 -6.12 -4.02
CA VAL A 89 -15.94 -6.26 -4.59
C VAL A 89 -16.51 -4.86 -4.72
N ALA A 90 -16.77 -4.41 -5.94
CA ALA A 90 -17.37 -3.10 -6.17
C ALA A 90 -18.71 -3.00 -5.43
N SER A 91 -18.93 -1.88 -4.81
CA SER A 91 -20.16 -1.54 -4.10
C SER A 91 -20.70 -0.22 -4.63
N GLY A 92 -22.00 -0.01 -4.58
CA GLY A 92 -22.69 1.13 -5.18
C GLY A 92 -23.42 0.74 -6.47
N ASP A 93 -23.74 1.71 -7.32
CA ASP A 93 -24.59 1.52 -8.51
C ASP A 93 -23.90 0.81 -9.68
N SER A 94 -22.59 0.52 -9.59
CA SER A 94 -21.87 -0.22 -10.64
C SER A 94 -21.42 -1.58 -10.12
N PHE A 95 -22.06 -2.64 -10.61
CA PHE A 95 -21.74 -4.04 -10.29
C PHE A 95 -20.61 -4.62 -11.14
N ASP A 96 -19.90 -3.82 -11.92
CA ASP A 96 -19.13 -4.33 -13.04
C ASP A 96 -17.68 -4.71 -12.74
N ASP A 97 -17.12 -4.38 -11.56
CA ASP A 97 -15.68 -4.51 -11.38
C ASP A 97 -15.26 -5.21 -10.09
N LEU A 98 -15.04 -6.53 -10.19
CA LEU A 98 -14.14 -7.23 -9.27
C LEU A 98 -12.71 -6.79 -9.56
N LYS A 99 -12.12 -5.97 -8.70
CA LYS A 99 -10.75 -5.51 -8.86
C LYS A 99 -9.78 -6.43 -8.14
N ALA A 100 -8.91 -7.08 -8.91
CA ALA A 100 -7.88 -7.94 -8.34
C ALA A 100 -6.88 -7.12 -7.49
N ARG A 101 -6.73 -7.47 -6.23
CA ARG A 101 -5.72 -6.93 -5.30
C ARG A 101 -4.46 -7.78 -5.31
N HIS A 102 -4.53 -8.97 -4.73
CA HIS A 102 -3.44 -9.92 -4.64
C HIS A 102 -3.86 -11.22 -5.32
N GLN A 103 -3.04 -11.72 -6.20
CA GLN A 103 -3.25 -13.00 -6.89
C GLN A 103 -1.90 -13.62 -7.15
N PHE A 104 -1.57 -14.71 -6.45
CA PHE A 104 -0.31 -15.40 -6.67
C PHE A 104 -0.43 -16.90 -6.44
N ILE A 105 0.49 -17.60 -7.07
CA ILE A 105 0.81 -18.98 -6.78
C ILE A 105 2.30 -19.08 -6.43
N GLY A 106 2.69 -20.11 -5.71
CA GLY A 106 4.10 -20.26 -5.35
C GLY A 106 4.44 -21.57 -4.70
N ILE A 107 5.70 -21.66 -4.36
CA ILE A 107 6.30 -22.79 -3.63
C ILE A 107 6.86 -22.26 -2.31
N ASP A 108 6.39 -22.83 -1.20
CA ASP A 108 6.98 -22.65 0.10
C ASP A 108 7.92 -23.82 0.40
N ALA A 109 9.22 -23.55 0.42
CA ALA A 109 10.27 -24.50 0.73
C ALA A 109 10.75 -24.35 2.19
N GLN A 110 9.90 -23.82 3.07
CA GLN A 110 10.14 -23.65 4.50
C GLN A 110 11.43 -22.87 4.79
N ASN A 111 12.47 -23.57 5.32
CA ASN A 111 13.76 -22.95 5.67
C ASN A 111 14.56 -22.42 4.47
N TYR A 112 14.21 -22.83 3.26
CA TYR A 112 14.82 -22.34 2.01
C TYR A 112 14.05 -21.17 1.39
N GLY A 113 12.97 -20.71 2.05
CA GLY A 113 12.19 -19.57 1.63
C GLY A 113 11.02 -19.92 0.74
N THR A 114 10.35 -18.87 0.28
CA THR A 114 9.12 -18.96 -0.52
C THR A 114 9.30 -18.19 -1.83
N LEU A 115 8.93 -18.79 -2.93
CA LEU A 115 8.92 -18.18 -4.26
C LEU A 115 7.48 -18.02 -4.74
N LEU A 116 7.09 -16.78 -5.08
CA LEU A 116 5.75 -16.39 -5.50
C LEU A 116 5.77 -15.81 -6.91
N PHE A 117 4.69 -16.04 -7.65
CA PHE A 117 4.46 -15.52 -9.00
C PHE A 117 3.03 -14.98 -9.09
N GLY A 118 2.85 -13.73 -9.55
CA GLY A 118 1.51 -13.21 -9.77
C GLY A 118 1.38 -11.71 -9.60
N ARG A 119 0.40 -11.27 -8.81
CA ARG A 119 0.10 -9.88 -8.47
C ARG A 119 0.26 -9.66 -6.97
N GLY A 120 0.91 -8.59 -6.58
CA GLY A 120 1.07 -8.20 -5.17
C GLY A 120 1.98 -6.99 -5.01
N ASP A 121 2.26 -6.69 -3.76
CA ASP A 121 3.18 -5.62 -3.39
C ASP A 121 4.62 -6.07 -3.60
N ASN A 122 5.47 -5.17 -4.10
CA ASN A 122 6.87 -5.50 -4.23
C ASN A 122 7.60 -5.49 -2.87
N ALA A 123 8.86 -5.91 -2.85
CA ALA A 123 9.63 -6.04 -1.62
C ALA A 123 9.77 -4.72 -0.82
N PHE A 124 9.58 -3.56 -1.44
CA PHE A 124 9.68 -2.26 -0.77
C PHE A 124 8.59 -2.05 0.30
N TYR A 125 7.46 -2.76 0.21
CA TYR A 125 6.37 -2.70 1.20
C TYR A 125 6.84 -3.04 2.62
N THR A 126 7.94 -3.76 2.78
CA THR A 126 8.58 -4.00 4.10
C THR A 126 8.86 -2.71 4.87
N VAL A 127 9.11 -1.60 4.19
CA VAL A 127 9.31 -0.28 4.81
C VAL A 127 8.01 0.54 4.80
N ALA A 128 7.30 0.57 3.69
CA ALA A 128 6.07 1.36 3.56
C ALA A 128 4.96 0.85 4.51
N GLY A 129 4.83 -0.46 4.64
CA GLY A 129 3.77 -1.09 5.43
C GLY A 129 3.87 -0.98 6.95
N VAL A 130 4.97 -0.42 7.51
CA VAL A 130 5.06 -0.28 8.98
C VAL A 130 4.14 0.81 9.54
N SER A 131 3.76 1.77 8.72
CA SER A 131 2.86 2.88 9.07
C SER A 131 1.46 2.75 8.50
N ASP A 132 1.24 1.73 7.65
CA ASP A 132 -0.04 1.37 7.03
C ASP A 132 -0.92 0.64 8.06
N ILE A 133 -1.44 1.38 9.05
CA ILE A 133 -2.17 0.86 10.21
C ILE A 133 -3.54 1.52 10.44
N PHE A 134 -3.87 2.55 9.66
CA PHE A 134 -5.21 3.12 9.66
C PHE A 134 -6.16 2.21 8.89
N HIS A 135 -7.45 2.32 9.18
CA HIS A 135 -8.44 1.44 8.58
C HIS A 135 -8.66 1.79 7.10
N ASP A 136 -8.79 3.09 6.80
CA ASP A 136 -9.04 3.56 5.43
C ASP A 136 -8.42 4.95 5.12
N LEU A 137 -8.14 5.76 6.15
CA LEU A 137 -7.50 7.06 5.96
C LEU A 137 -5.98 6.97 6.15
N ASP A 138 -5.30 6.25 5.23
CA ASP A 138 -3.85 6.14 5.23
C ASP A 138 -3.15 7.38 4.70
N PHE A 139 -1.84 7.43 4.91
CA PHE A 139 -1.01 8.51 4.38
C PHE A 139 -0.71 8.31 2.90
N GLU A 140 -1.00 9.33 2.07
CA GLU A 140 -0.67 9.33 0.65
C GLU A 140 0.70 9.97 0.35
N VAL A 141 1.60 9.95 1.30
CA VAL A 141 2.87 10.69 1.20
C VAL A 141 3.97 9.94 0.47
N SER A 142 3.93 8.61 0.43
CA SER A 142 4.95 7.82 -0.26
C SER A 142 4.58 7.57 -1.73
N ASP A 143 5.53 7.83 -2.65
CA ASP A 143 5.39 7.46 -4.06
C ASP A 143 5.50 5.94 -4.30
N TYR A 144 5.70 5.15 -3.24
CA TYR A 144 5.63 3.70 -3.30
C TYR A 144 4.27 3.23 -3.79
N TYR A 145 3.18 3.77 -3.22
CA TYR A 145 1.81 3.40 -3.59
C TYR A 145 1.45 3.71 -5.06
N LEU A 146 2.19 4.63 -5.69
CA LEU A 146 2.08 4.85 -7.13
C LEU A 146 2.68 3.70 -7.97
N THR A 147 3.77 3.11 -7.54
CA THR A 147 4.59 2.24 -8.40
C THR A 147 4.81 0.83 -7.87
N GLY A 148 4.75 0.62 -6.56
CA GLY A 148 5.11 -0.64 -5.90
C GLY A 148 3.93 -1.49 -5.45
N ASP A 149 2.75 -0.89 -5.33
CA ASP A 149 1.54 -1.51 -4.80
C ASP A 149 0.82 -2.40 -5.84
N GLN A 150 0.36 -3.56 -5.41
CA GLN A 150 -0.51 -4.51 -6.13
C GLN A 150 -0.15 -4.72 -7.62
N ASN A 151 1.13 -4.86 -7.91
CA ASN A 151 1.61 -4.96 -9.28
C ASN A 151 1.40 -6.36 -9.89
N PRO A 152 0.84 -6.47 -11.10
CA PRO A 152 0.82 -7.73 -11.84
C PRO A 152 2.21 -8.07 -12.38
N GLY A 153 2.43 -9.34 -12.74
CA GLY A 153 3.68 -9.80 -13.33
C GLY A 153 4.84 -9.77 -12.35
N LEU A 154 4.55 -9.95 -11.04
CA LEU A 154 5.54 -9.96 -9.97
C LEU A 154 6.09 -11.37 -9.76
N ILE A 155 7.38 -11.45 -9.57
CA ILE A 155 8.09 -12.60 -8.98
C ILE A 155 8.67 -12.12 -7.67
N MET A 156 8.41 -12.84 -6.57
CA MET A 156 8.94 -12.50 -5.26
C MET A 156 9.56 -13.71 -4.59
N TYR A 157 10.74 -13.54 -4.05
CA TYR A 157 11.39 -14.49 -3.17
C TYR A 157 11.49 -13.92 -1.76
N THR A 158 11.11 -14.72 -0.77
CA THR A 158 11.21 -14.36 0.65
C THR A 158 12.00 -15.41 1.40
N LEU A 159 12.86 -14.97 2.30
CA LEU A 159 13.70 -15.85 3.12
C LEU A 159 13.85 -15.31 4.52
N SER A 160 13.56 -16.14 5.53
CA SER A 160 13.97 -15.89 6.91
C SER A 160 15.19 -16.71 7.28
N SER A 161 16.26 -16.03 7.55
CA SER A 161 17.53 -16.67 7.92
C SER A 161 18.34 -15.79 8.85
N LEU A 162 18.96 -16.40 9.84
CA LEU A 162 19.86 -15.73 10.80
C LEU A 162 19.25 -14.51 11.51
N GLY A 163 17.93 -14.53 11.75
CA GLY A 163 17.21 -13.43 12.39
C GLY A 163 16.87 -12.26 11.45
N TRP A 164 17.09 -12.44 10.15
CA TRP A 164 16.68 -11.50 9.11
C TRP A 164 15.52 -12.07 8.29
N ASP A 165 14.58 -11.20 7.95
CA ASP A 165 13.53 -11.43 6.97
C ASP A 165 13.89 -10.67 5.70
N LEU A 166 14.26 -11.39 4.65
CA LEU A 166 14.73 -10.84 3.40
C LEU A 166 13.68 -11.03 2.31
N ARG A 167 13.51 -10.03 1.46
CA ARG A 167 12.64 -10.09 0.28
C ARG A 167 13.34 -9.53 -0.93
N ALA A 168 13.15 -10.19 -2.06
CA ALA A 168 13.58 -9.71 -3.37
C ALA A 168 12.44 -9.87 -4.36
N SER A 169 12.16 -8.85 -5.15
CA SER A 169 11.11 -8.90 -6.15
C SER A 169 11.55 -8.34 -7.49
N PHE A 170 10.98 -8.93 -8.54
CA PHE A 170 11.07 -8.48 -9.91
C PHE A 170 9.66 -8.32 -10.46
N GLY A 171 9.35 -7.18 -11.06
CA GLY A 171 8.10 -6.94 -11.77
C GLY A 171 8.35 -6.75 -13.26
N SER A 172 7.57 -7.46 -14.09
CA SER A 172 7.56 -7.30 -15.54
C SER A 172 6.84 -6.02 -15.97
N ALA A 173 6.86 -5.72 -17.27
CA ALA A 173 6.22 -4.54 -17.83
C ALA A 173 4.75 -4.37 -17.44
N LYS A 174 4.36 -3.15 -17.13
CA LYS A 174 2.99 -2.76 -16.80
C LYS A 174 2.69 -1.40 -17.43
N SER A 175 1.49 -1.29 -18.02
CA SER A 175 0.93 -0.04 -18.52
C SER A 175 -0.10 0.52 -17.54
N ASN A 176 -0.28 1.84 -17.57
CA ASN A 176 -1.26 2.54 -16.75
C ASN A 176 -1.14 2.22 -15.25
N ILE A 177 0.06 2.46 -14.69
CA ILE A 177 0.35 2.19 -13.29
C ILE A 177 -0.62 2.95 -12.40
N ASN A 178 -1.41 2.24 -11.59
CA ASN A 178 -2.38 2.80 -10.64
C ASN A 178 -3.25 3.92 -11.26
N ASN A 179 -3.84 3.61 -12.43
CA ASN A 179 -4.71 4.50 -13.21
C ASN A 179 -4.01 5.81 -13.68
N THR A 180 -2.70 5.89 -13.63
CA THR A 180 -1.94 6.97 -14.25
C THR A 180 -1.53 6.58 -15.68
N PRO A 181 -1.15 7.52 -16.54
CA PRO A 181 -0.63 7.20 -17.87
C PRO A 181 0.80 6.62 -17.83
N LEU A 182 1.38 6.43 -16.65
CA LEU A 182 2.74 5.92 -16.51
C LEU A 182 2.83 4.45 -16.86
N ASN A 183 3.87 4.10 -17.61
CA ASN A 183 4.22 2.73 -17.92
C ASN A 183 5.63 2.43 -17.42
N TYR A 184 5.87 1.24 -16.89
CA TYR A 184 7.23 0.79 -16.67
C TYR A 184 7.55 -0.48 -17.47
N LYS A 185 8.84 -0.62 -17.82
CA LYS A 185 9.37 -1.77 -18.55
C LYS A 185 9.68 -2.93 -17.61
N TYR A 186 10.23 -2.62 -16.44
CA TYR A 186 10.49 -3.55 -15.35
C TYR A 186 10.75 -2.80 -14.06
N GLN A 187 10.65 -3.51 -12.96
CA GLN A 187 11.06 -3.05 -11.64
C GLN A 187 11.84 -4.13 -10.89
N PHE A 188 12.70 -3.70 -9.97
CA PHE A 188 13.34 -4.54 -8.96
C PHE A 188 13.15 -3.91 -7.60
N ALA A 189 12.91 -4.71 -6.58
CA ALA A 189 13.00 -4.26 -5.21
C ALA A 189 13.66 -5.31 -4.33
N PHE A 190 14.37 -4.83 -3.31
CA PHE A 190 14.99 -5.64 -2.29
C PHE A 190 14.73 -5.01 -0.93
N SER A 191 14.48 -5.82 0.07
CA SER A 191 14.31 -5.36 1.45
C SER A 191 14.79 -6.37 2.46
N GLY A 192 15.00 -5.90 3.67
CA GLY A 192 15.27 -6.73 4.80
C GLY A 192 14.75 -6.10 6.09
N SER A 193 14.35 -6.94 7.04
CA SER A 193 14.02 -6.52 8.39
C SER A 193 14.61 -7.48 9.42
N THR A 194 14.90 -6.95 10.60
CA THR A 194 15.36 -7.75 11.76
C THR A 194 14.74 -7.24 13.04
N ARG A 195 14.25 -8.17 13.88
CA ARG A 195 13.70 -7.86 15.20
C ARG A 195 14.79 -8.05 16.25
N LEU A 196 15.05 -6.98 16.99
CA LEU A 196 15.97 -7.00 18.13
C LEU A 196 15.28 -7.57 19.39
N LYS A 197 16.08 -7.90 20.41
CA LYS A 197 15.56 -8.45 21.68
C LYS A 197 14.64 -7.49 22.46
N SER A 198 14.68 -6.21 22.13
CA SER A 198 13.86 -5.12 22.74
C SER A 198 12.53 -4.88 22.04
N ASP A 199 12.02 -5.84 21.26
CA ASP A 199 10.83 -5.70 20.41
C ASP A 199 10.90 -4.58 19.37
N ILE A 200 12.08 -4.07 19.12
CA ILE A 200 12.36 -3.11 18.04
C ILE A 200 12.64 -3.89 16.76
N THR A 201 11.95 -3.54 15.68
CA THR A 201 12.24 -4.02 14.33
C THR A 201 12.87 -2.89 13.53
N ILE A 202 13.96 -3.20 12.83
CA ILE A 202 14.60 -2.29 11.87
C ILE A 202 14.41 -2.88 10.48
N SER A 203 13.92 -2.06 9.55
CA SER A 203 13.66 -2.44 8.17
C SER A 203 14.36 -1.49 7.20
N TYR A 204 14.78 -2.01 6.06
CA TYR A 204 15.32 -1.22 4.95
C TYR A 204 14.80 -1.75 3.62
N ALA A 205 14.71 -0.87 2.63
CA ALA A 205 14.30 -1.26 1.28
C ALA A 205 14.94 -0.38 0.21
N LEU A 206 15.11 -0.97 -0.96
CA LEU A 206 15.55 -0.30 -2.18
C LEU A 206 14.68 -0.78 -3.32
N ALA A 207 14.16 0.14 -4.15
CA ALA A 207 13.45 -0.21 -5.37
C ALA A 207 13.94 0.63 -6.55
N TYR A 208 13.96 0.00 -7.72
CA TYR A 208 14.32 0.61 -8.99
C TYR A 208 13.20 0.34 -10.00
N TYR A 209 12.77 1.36 -10.73
CA TYR A 209 11.75 1.30 -11.75
C TYR A 209 12.29 1.89 -13.05
N LYS A 210 12.28 1.13 -14.14
CA LYS A 210 12.59 1.61 -15.49
C LYS A 210 11.29 1.93 -16.21
N PHE A 211 11.06 3.19 -16.54
CA PHE A 211 9.90 3.61 -17.31
C PHE A 211 9.95 3.12 -18.76
N SER A 212 8.79 2.96 -19.37
CA SER A 212 8.61 2.65 -20.78
C SER A 212 7.86 3.78 -21.45
N TYR A 213 8.38 4.23 -22.58
CA TYR A 213 7.80 5.28 -23.42
C TYR A 213 7.45 4.74 -24.80
N GLU A 214 7.07 3.46 -24.87
CA GLU A 214 6.61 2.82 -26.10
C GLU A 214 5.12 3.15 -26.33
N GLY A 215 4.73 3.31 -27.60
CA GLY A 215 3.37 3.65 -28.00
C GLY A 215 3.06 5.15 -27.93
N ASP A 216 1.84 5.52 -27.54
CA ASP A 216 1.47 6.93 -27.36
C ASP A 216 2.05 7.47 -26.05
N VAL A 217 3.12 8.24 -26.19
CA VAL A 217 3.84 8.82 -25.03
C VAL A 217 3.31 10.20 -24.63
N ARG A 218 2.32 10.73 -25.36
CA ARG A 218 1.82 12.10 -25.17
C ARG A 218 1.30 12.30 -23.75
N ASP A 219 0.47 11.39 -23.27
CA ASP A 219 -0.13 11.48 -21.94
C ASP A 219 0.91 11.32 -20.83
N GLN A 220 1.93 10.46 -21.03
CA GLN A 220 3.03 10.31 -20.10
C GLN A 220 3.89 11.57 -20.00
N VAL A 221 4.19 12.19 -21.15
CA VAL A 221 4.93 13.46 -21.20
C VAL A 221 4.11 14.57 -20.55
N ALA A 222 2.80 14.64 -20.81
CA ALA A 222 1.92 15.62 -20.18
C ALA A 222 1.82 15.41 -18.65
N TYR A 223 1.80 14.17 -18.19
CA TYR A 223 1.84 13.86 -16.74
C TYR A 223 3.11 14.42 -16.10
N PHE A 224 4.29 14.17 -16.67
CA PHE A 224 5.53 14.73 -16.13
C PHE A 224 5.61 16.26 -16.34
N ALA A 225 5.05 16.80 -17.40
CA ALA A 225 4.97 18.24 -17.61
C ALA A 225 4.25 18.95 -16.46
N LYS A 226 3.09 18.44 -16.07
CA LYS A 226 2.33 18.96 -14.91
C LYS A 226 3.16 18.91 -13.62
N LYS A 227 3.89 17.80 -13.37
CA LYS A 227 4.77 17.67 -12.20
C LYS A 227 5.95 18.66 -12.24
N MET A 228 6.49 18.95 -13.41
CA MET A 228 7.68 19.81 -13.58
C MET A 228 7.34 21.30 -13.63
N GLN A 229 6.13 21.67 -14.04
CA GLN A 229 5.73 23.05 -14.26
C GLN A 229 6.01 23.93 -13.04
N ASN A 230 5.48 23.54 -11.89
CA ASN A 230 5.67 24.30 -10.65
C ASN A 230 7.07 24.13 -10.07
N MET A 231 7.67 22.93 -10.20
CA MET A 231 9.02 22.67 -9.70
C MET A 231 10.11 23.50 -10.38
N TYR A 232 9.93 23.80 -11.67
CA TYR A 232 10.92 24.53 -12.49
C TYR A 232 10.45 25.92 -12.93
N HIS A 233 9.27 26.36 -12.46
CA HIS A 233 8.68 27.67 -12.82
C HIS A 233 8.59 27.91 -14.34
N LEU A 234 8.22 26.87 -15.09
CA LEU A 234 8.12 26.92 -16.54
C LEU A 234 6.76 27.49 -16.98
N ASN A 235 6.76 28.21 -18.10
CA ASN A 235 5.52 28.67 -18.72
C ASN A 235 4.85 27.54 -19.56
N ASP A 236 3.56 27.71 -19.84
CA ASP A 236 2.75 26.70 -20.53
C ASP A 236 3.24 26.33 -21.93
N ASN A 237 3.93 27.24 -22.62
CA ASN A 237 4.41 27.01 -23.99
C ASN A 237 5.66 26.12 -24.02
N ASP A 238 6.50 26.20 -22.98
CA ASP A 238 7.78 25.51 -22.96
C ASP A 238 7.72 24.18 -22.19
N ILE A 239 6.66 23.98 -21.38
CA ILE A 239 6.61 22.85 -20.45
C ILE A 239 6.62 21.48 -21.13
N LEU A 240 5.87 21.29 -22.22
CA LEU A 240 5.82 20.02 -22.95
C LEU A 240 7.15 19.70 -23.63
N ALA A 241 7.80 20.72 -24.19
CA ALA A 241 9.12 20.56 -24.81
C ALA A 241 10.16 20.21 -23.74
N PHE A 242 10.14 20.90 -22.59
CA PHE A 242 11.01 20.60 -21.46
C PHE A 242 10.77 19.19 -20.89
N ALA A 243 9.51 18.80 -20.66
CA ALA A 243 9.16 17.49 -20.14
C ALA A 243 9.53 16.37 -21.13
N ASN A 244 9.36 16.59 -22.44
CA ASN A 244 9.79 15.61 -23.44
C ASN A 244 11.30 15.40 -23.46
N ALA A 245 12.08 16.46 -23.25
CA ALA A 245 13.54 16.41 -23.18
C ALA A 245 14.08 15.84 -21.85
N ASN A 246 13.33 16.03 -20.75
CA ASN A 246 13.76 15.70 -19.39
C ASN A 246 12.84 14.67 -18.71
N ARG A 247 12.03 13.92 -19.45
CA ARG A 247 11.20 12.84 -18.87
C ARG A 247 12.11 11.80 -18.19
N PRO A 248 11.80 11.40 -16.97
CA PRO A 248 12.65 10.47 -16.25
C PRO A 248 12.58 9.08 -16.89
N GLU A 249 13.73 8.50 -17.20
CA GLU A 249 13.79 7.10 -17.66
C GLU A 249 13.71 6.11 -16.50
N HIS A 250 14.03 6.54 -15.29
CA HIS A 250 13.96 5.69 -14.11
C HIS A 250 13.62 6.46 -12.84
N LYS A 251 13.13 5.71 -11.86
CA LYS A 251 12.88 6.12 -10.49
C LYS A 251 13.58 5.18 -9.52
N ILE A 252 14.13 5.71 -8.44
CA ILE A 252 14.75 4.96 -7.35
C ILE A 252 14.08 5.37 -6.04
N ASP A 253 13.58 4.39 -5.29
CA ASP A 253 13.12 4.58 -3.92
C ASP A 253 14.12 3.93 -2.96
N LYS A 254 14.43 4.63 -1.87
CA LYS A 254 15.25 4.16 -0.75
C LYS A 254 14.49 4.39 0.53
N GLY A 255 14.34 3.36 1.34
CA GLY A 255 13.58 3.45 2.56
C GLY A 255 14.28 2.82 3.76
N ILE A 256 14.00 3.38 4.93
CA ILE A 256 14.35 2.82 6.22
C ILE A 256 13.16 3.00 7.15
N ALA A 257 12.93 2.00 8.01
CA ALA A 257 11.91 2.09 9.03
C ALA A 257 12.38 1.48 10.34
N ILE A 258 11.81 1.96 11.44
CA ILE A 258 11.96 1.39 12.76
C ILE A 258 10.57 1.26 13.37
N SER A 259 10.26 0.12 13.97
CA SER A 259 9.01 -0.09 14.69
C SER A 259 9.26 -0.77 16.05
N TYR A 260 8.35 -0.53 16.97
CA TYR A 260 8.32 -1.14 18.30
C TYR A 260 7.00 -1.85 18.50
N GLY A 261 7.05 -3.05 19.10
CA GLY A 261 5.87 -3.82 19.43
C GLY A 261 5.27 -4.58 18.25
N THR A 262 4.00 -4.93 18.38
CA THR A 262 3.18 -5.59 17.36
C THR A 262 1.85 -4.85 17.27
N TYR A 263 1.46 -4.44 16.05
CA TYR A 263 0.17 -3.78 15.85
C TYR A 263 -1.00 -4.66 16.34
N GLY A 264 -1.92 -4.04 17.08
CA GLY A 264 -3.06 -4.72 17.66
C GLY A 264 -2.80 -5.43 18.99
N ASP A 265 -1.57 -5.35 19.54
CA ASP A 265 -1.20 -5.95 20.84
C ASP A 265 -0.43 -4.95 21.72
N GLY A 266 -1.15 -4.24 22.58
CA GLY A 266 -0.58 -3.21 23.44
C GLY A 266 -0.04 -2.02 22.66
N LEU A 267 1.17 -1.58 22.97
CA LEU A 267 1.82 -0.44 22.33
C LEU A 267 2.53 -0.85 21.02
N TYR A 268 2.12 -0.24 19.94
CA TYR A 268 2.84 -0.23 18.67
C TYR A 268 3.27 1.20 18.32
N ALA A 269 4.47 1.38 17.82
CA ALA A 269 4.92 2.65 17.28
C ALA A 269 5.84 2.41 16.09
N ALA A 270 5.74 3.22 15.04
CA ALA A 270 6.62 3.09 13.90
C ALA A 270 6.98 4.46 13.30
N LEU A 271 8.16 4.50 12.71
CA LEU A 271 8.68 5.62 11.92
C LEU A 271 9.20 5.06 10.60
N ASN A 272 8.83 5.66 9.48
CA ASN A 272 9.47 5.40 8.23
C ASN A 272 10.01 6.69 7.58
N PHE A 273 10.99 6.49 6.73
CA PHE A 273 11.56 7.51 5.88
C PHE A 273 11.81 6.93 4.50
N VAL A 274 11.29 7.59 3.48
CA VAL A 274 11.50 7.22 2.07
C VAL A 274 12.07 8.40 1.31
N SER A 275 13.14 8.15 0.54
CA SER A 275 13.72 9.08 -0.41
C SER A 275 13.46 8.55 -1.82
N THR A 276 12.68 9.27 -2.60
CA THR A 276 12.36 8.98 -3.99
C THR A 276 13.13 9.93 -4.90
N ARG A 277 13.84 9.37 -5.88
CA ARG A 277 14.54 10.13 -6.90
C ARG A 277 14.06 9.73 -8.28
N TYR A 278 13.47 10.69 -8.98
CA TYR A 278 13.27 10.61 -10.42
C TYR A 278 14.52 11.15 -11.13
N GLU A 279 14.93 10.50 -12.20
CA GLU A 279 15.97 11.01 -13.08
C GLU A 279 15.56 12.39 -13.62
N HIS A 280 16.52 13.27 -13.80
CA HIS A 280 16.35 14.67 -14.21
C HIS A 280 15.61 15.58 -13.22
N TYR A 281 15.04 15.07 -12.11
CA TYR A 281 14.53 15.97 -11.08
C TYR A 281 15.70 16.58 -10.29
N SER A 282 15.64 17.90 -10.07
CA SER A 282 16.72 18.64 -9.39
C SER A 282 16.91 18.22 -7.93
N HIS A 283 15.82 17.78 -7.28
CA HIS A 283 15.79 17.39 -5.88
C HIS A 283 15.09 16.05 -5.67
N HIS A 284 15.34 15.43 -4.52
CA HIS A 284 14.61 14.24 -4.09
C HIS A 284 13.24 14.63 -3.52
N LEU A 285 12.28 13.73 -3.67
CA LEU A 285 11.09 13.69 -2.85
C LEU A 285 11.40 12.93 -1.56
N TYR A 286 10.99 13.46 -0.44
CA TYR A 286 11.14 12.83 0.87
C TYR A 286 9.77 12.59 1.47
N SER A 287 9.53 11.38 1.96
CA SER A 287 8.33 11.03 2.71
C SER A 287 8.73 10.59 4.11
N TYR A 288 7.99 11.07 5.09
CA TYR A 288 8.16 10.76 6.51
C TYR A 288 6.80 10.34 7.05
N GLU A 289 6.74 9.23 7.75
CA GLU A 289 5.54 8.79 8.44
C GLU A 289 5.90 8.35 9.85
N ALA A 290 5.10 8.76 10.81
CA ALA A 290 5.22 8.40 12.21
C ALA A 290 3.85 7.98 12.72
N VAL A 291 3.75 6.80 13.31
CA VAL A 291 2.49 6.29 13.85
C VAL A 291 2.69 5.74 15.26
N ILE A 292 1.64 5.82 16.05
CA ILE A 292 1.51 5.19 17.34
C ILE A 292 0.11 4.60 17.47
N ASP A 293 0.03 3.39 18.00
CA ASP A 293 -1.20 2.69 18.30
C ASP A 293 -1.15 2.08 19.69
N TYR A 294 -2.26 2.07 20.37
CA TYR A 294 -2.40 1.33 21.64
C TYR A 294 -3.69 0.51 21.63
N ALA A 295 -3.52 -0.80 21.63
CA ALA A 295 -4.61 -1.78 21.76
C ALA A 295 -4.80 -2.16 23.22
N PHE A 296 -5.96 -1.83 23.77
CA PHE A 296 -6.35 -2.20 25.15
C PHE A 296 -6.95 -3.61 25.18
N GLU A 297 -6.83 -4.29 26.30
CA GLU A 297 -7.38 -5.65 26.49
C GLU A 297 -8.91 -5.73 26.36
N ASN A 298 -9.62 -4.61 26.51
CA ASN A 298 -11.08 -4.54 26.38
C ASN A 298 -11.57 -4.38 24.93
N GLY A 299 -10.68 -4.49 23.93
CA GLY A 299 -11.00 -4.36 22.51
C GLY A 299 -10.95 -2.93 21.97
N LEU A 300 -10.75 -1.91 22.81
CA LEU A 300 -10.52 -0.54 22.35
C LEU A 300 -9.10 -0.40 21.78
N GLY A 301 -8.97 0.30 20.65
CA GLY A 301 -7.69 0.72 20.08
C GLY A 301 -7.70 2.20 19.77
N LEU A 302 -6.59 2.87 20.02
CA LEU A 302 -6.38 4.29 19.71
C LEU A 302 -5.15 4.42 18.84
N THR A 303 -5.30 5.10 17.71
CA THR A 303 -4.24 5.29 16.72
C THR A 303 -4.04 6.78 16.47
N ALA A 304 -2.80 7.20 16.34
CA ALA A 304 -2.45 8.54 15.88
C ALA A 304 -1.23 8.46 14.96
N GLY A 305 -1.14 9.35 13.98
CA GLY A 305 0.00 9.39 13.10
C GLY A 305 0.14 10.72 12.39
N TYR A 306 1.33 10.96 11.87
CA TYR A 306 1.66 12.12 11.05
C TYR A 306 2.43 11.65 9.82
N GLY A 307 1.96 12.06 8.63
CA GLY A 307 2.61 11.83 7.35
C GLY A 307 3.00 13.14 6.70
N CYS A 308 4.16 13.19 6.05
CA CYS A 308 4.62 14.37 5.33
C CYS A 308 5.39 14.00 4.07
N LYS A 309 5.03 14.62 2.95
CA LYS A 309 5.77 14.57 1.68
C LYS A 309 6.41 15.92 1.39
N ARG A 310 7.70 15.91 1.09
CA ARG A 310 8.48 17.15 0.85
C ARG A 310 9.22 17.08 -0.48
N PHE A 311 9.26 18.21 -1.15
CA PHE A 311 10.17 18.46 -2.26
C PHE A 311 11.01 19.70 -1.93
N HIS A 312 12.35 19.56 -1.97
CA HIS A 312 13.29 20.61 -1.58
C HIS A 312 12.98 21.12 -0.15
N HIS A 313 12.50 22.34 0.01
CA HIS A 313 12.20 22.96 1.31
C HIS A 313 10.69 23.06 1.61
N THR A 314 9.82 22.60 0.70
CA THR A 314 8.38 22.79 0.80
C THR A 314 7.66 21.46 1.07
N ASN A 315 6.68 21.49 1.98
CA ASN A 315 5.77 20.39 2.19
C ASN A 315 4.77 20.35 1.03
N ILE A 316 4.71 19.22 0.33
CA ILE A 316 3.68 18.94 -0.68
C ILE A 316 2.41 18.49 0.00
N LEU A 317 2.54 17.55 0.93
CA LEU A 317 1.48 17.03 1.78
C LEU A 317 1.95 16.98 3.24
N GLY A 318 1.03 17.17 4.16
CA GLY A 318 1.25 16.98 5.57
C GLY A 318 -0.08 16.70 6.26
N ASP A 319 -0.25 15.47 6.76
CA ASP A 319 -1.49 14.98 7.32
C ASP A 319 -1.30 14.47 8.74
N LEU A 320 -2.19 14.86 9.64
CA LEU A 320 -2.35 14.28 10.97
C LEU A 320 -3.55 13.34 10.93
N ASN A 321 -3.33 12.06 11.20
CA ASN A 321 -4.38 11.05 11.24
C ASN A 321 -4.64 10.62 12.68
N LEU A 322 -5.90 10.51 13.04
CA LEU A 322 -6.38 10.04 14.34
C LEU A 322 -7.38 8.93 14.10
N GLY A 323 -7.29 7.84 14.86
CA GLY A 323 -8.17 6.69 14.75
C GLY A 323 -8.61 6.16 16.11
N VAL A 324 -9.84 5.68 16.18
CA VAL A 324 -10.37 4.87 17.26
C VAL A 324 -11.05 3.65 16.68
N ARG A 325 -10.74 2.47 17.22
CA ARG A 325 -11.41 1.22 16.87
C ARG A 325 -11.90 0.50 18.12
N TYR A 326 -12.97 -0.27 17.98
CA TYR A 326 -13.51 -1.10 19.03
C TYR A 326 -13.94 -2.45 18.49
N GLY A 327 -13.21 -3.50 18.88
CA GLY A 327 -13.57 -4.88 18.59
C GLY A 327 -14.74 -5.32 19.48
N VAL A 328 -15.93 -5.38 18.92
CA VAL A 328 -17.12 -5.89 19.63
C VAL A 328 -16.96 -7.40 19.87
N ASN A 329 -16.42 -8.09 18.91
CA ASN A 329 -15.99 -9.50 18.98
C ASN A 329 -14.94 -9.76 17.88
N ALA A 330 -14.51 -11.01 17.71
CA ALA A 330 -13.48 -11.37 16.73
C ALA A 330 -13.86 -11.03 15.27
N ASN A 331 -15.15 -10.94 14.96
CA ASN A 331 -15.65 -10.76 13.60
C ASN A 331 -16.27 -9.38 13.34
N PHE A 332 -16.50 -8.56 14.38
CA PHE A 332 -17.22 -7.31 14.22
C PHE A 332 -16.52 -6.16 14.94
N ASN A 333 -16.11 -5.16 14.17
CA ASN A 333 -15.40 -3.98 14.62
C ASN A 333 -16.22 -2.71 14.34
N LEU A 334 -16.09 -1.74 15.22
CA LEU A 334 -16.50 -0.36 14.99
C LEU A 334 -15.25 0.51 14.88
N PHE A 335 -15.27 1.52 14.02
CA PHE A 335 -14.13 2.41 13.86
C PHE A 335 -14.57 3.85 13.55
N ALA A 336 -13.70 4.79 13.87
CA ALA A 336 -13.79 6.16 13.41
C ALA A 336 -12.38 6.71 13.20
N GLU A 337 -12.18 7.43 12.09
CA GLU A 337 -10.92 8.04 11.71
C GLU A 337 -11.11 9.47 11.27
N ALA A 338 -10.10 10.28 11.48
CA ALA A 338 -10.01 11.63 10.99
C ALA A 338 -8.62 11.89 10.40
N GLN A 339 -8.57 12.46 9.21
CA GLN A 339 -7.36 13.01 8.59
C GLN A 339 -7.49 14.53 8.56
N ILE A 340 -6.48 15.21 9.07
CA ILE A 340 -6.44 16.66 9.22
C ILE A 340 -5.24 17.17 8.43
N ASP A 341 -5.49 18.03 7.45
CA ASP A 341 -4.41 18.69 6.71
C ASP A 341 -3.61 19.62 7.63
N VAL A 342 -2.29 19.52 7.54
CA VAL A 342 -1.34 20.31 8.31
C VAL A 342 -0.29 20.91 7.37
N ASN A 343 -0.57 22.07 6.84
CA ASN A 343 0.40 22.85 6.03
C ASN A 343 0.82 22.15 4.72
N SER A 344 -0.15 21.66 3.94
CA SER A 344 0.07 21.11 2.61
C SER A 344 0.11 22.20 1.53
N ASN A 345 0.92 21.98 0.48
CA ASN A 345 0.96 22.79 -0.74
C ASN A 345 0.98 21.81 -1.94
N PRO A 346 -0.12 21.11 -2.21
CA PRO A 346 -0.16 20.04 -3.18
C PRO A 346 0.07 20.51 -4.62
N GLU A 347 -0.28 21.76 -4.94
CA GLU A 347 -0.11 22.37 -6.27
C GLU A 347 1.36 22.43 -6.73
N ILE A 348 2.33 22.32 -5.82
CA ILE A 348 3.74 22.27 -6.16
C ILE A 348 4.10 20.99 -6.93
N TYR A 349 3.32 19.92 -6.72
CA TYR A 349 3.63 18.61 -7.27
C TYR A 349 2.47 17.97 -8.04
N TYR A 350 1.24 18.22 -7.62
CA TYR A 350 0.03 17.62 -8.19
C TYR A 350 -0.70 18.61 -9.10
N SER A 351 -1.36 18.12 -10.13
CA SER A 351 -2.27 18.93 -10.94
C SER A 351 -3.54 19.24 -10.15
N HIS A 352 -4.27 20.28 -10.58
CA HIS A 352 -5.56 20.63 -9.99
C HIS A 352 -6.55 19.45 -10.01
N GLU A 353 -6.57 18.69 -11.09
CA GLU A 353 -7.38 17.47 -11.23
C GLU A 353 -6.98 16.40 -10.19
N GLU A 354 -5.67 16.12 -10.03
CA GLU A 354 -5.19 15.15 -9.02
C GLU A 354 -5.53 15.62 -7.60
N ILE A 355 -5.37 16.91 -7.30
CA ILE A 355 -5.70 17.48 -5.99
C ILE A 355 -7.19 17.29 -5.70
N THR A 356 -8.02 17.65 -6.67
CA THR A 356 -9.47 17.54 -6.57
C THR A 356 -9.92 16.09 -6.50
N ASP A 357 -9.46 15.26 -7.40
CA ASP A 357 -9.84 13.85 -7.50
C ASP A 357 -9.42 12.99 -6.29
N ARG A 358 -8.38 13.39 -5.58
CA ARG A 358 -7.84 12.66 -4.41
C ARG A 358 -8.13 13.38 -3.09
N ALA A 359 -8.86 14.49 -3.11
CA ALA A 359 -9.09 15.34 -1.95
C ALA A 359 -7.80 15.61 -1.15
N LEU A 360 -6.71 15.90 -1.86
CA LEU A 360 -5.43 16.21 -1.22
C LEU A 360 -5.53 17.53 -0.45
N ALA A 361 -4.88 17.61 0.71
CA ALA A 361 -4.93 18.76 1.61
C ALA A 361 -6.35 19.11 2.12
N GLU A 362 -7.23 18.12 2.25
CA GLU A 362 -8.56 18.28 2.81
C GLU A 362 -8.72 17.50 4.12
N ASN A 363 -9.55 18.02 5.02
CA ASN A 363 -9.92 17.31 6.23
C ASN A 363 -10.97 16.23 5.91
N LYS A 364 -10.68 15.00 6.33
CA LYS A 364 -11.55 13.84 6.10
C LYS A 364 -11.99 13.24 7.43
N ILE A 365 -13.21 12.75 7.49
CA ILE A 365 -13.76 12.00 8.62
C ILE A 365 -14.43 10.75 8.06
N LEU A 366 -14.14 9.62 8.66
CA LEU A 366 -14.74 8.34 8.38
C LEU A 366 -15.18 7.69 9.69
N CYS A 367 -16.37 7.11 9.73
CA CYS A 367 -16.76 6.22 10.83
C CYS A 367 -17.65 5.11 10.30
N GLY A 368 -17.51 3.92 10.85
CA GLY A 368 -18.23 2.78 10.33
C GLY A 368 -18.16 1.52 11.18
N ALA A 369 -18.60 0.46 10.56
CA ALA A 369 -18.55 -0.88 11.09
C ALA A 369 -18.01 -1.85 10.03
N GLU A 370 -17.25 -2.83 10.47
CA GLU A 370 -16.66 -3.87 9.65
C GLU A 370 -17.06 -5.25 10.17
N PHE A 371 -17.43 -6.14 9.27
CA PHE A 371 -17.62 -7.56 9.56
C PHE A 371 -16.54 -8.37 8.84
N LEU A 372 -15.75 -9.13 9.60
CA LEU A 372 -14.68 -10.02 9.12
C LEU A 372 -15.14 -11.48 9.09
N PHE A 373 -14.74 -12.24 8.08
CA PHE A 373 -15.05 -13.68 7.96
C PHE A 373 -13.91 -14.46 7.29
#